data_ca78db1d2f090224c16c160eb89e2b93
#
_entry.id   ca78db1d2f090224c16c160eb89e2b93
#
_cell.length_a   1.000
_cell.length_b   1.000
_cell.length_c   1.000
_cell.angle_alpha   90.00
_cell.angle_beta   90.00
_cell.angle_gamma   90.00
#
_symmetry.space_group_name_H-M   'P 1'
#
loop_
_entity.id
_entity.type
_entity.pdbx_description
1 polymer ?
#
loop_
_entity_poly.entity_id
_entity_poly.type
_entity_poly.pdbx_seq_one_letter_code
_entity_poly.pdbx_strand_id
1 'polypeptide(L)'
;MSVLNPDLLSSEAAGAIPVRFVGPDGPIDTAHRAWAETNGFKGKPGQILVVPDGQGGIAAVLVGTGERFDPLSARALPARLPPGLYRLEAEAEDASTAALAFLLGTYVFDRYKARPDRDRVRLVAPEGLDVEVALRIASACALAREMIDTPAADMGPLQIESIAREIASASGATITVTTGAALLEDNYPAVHAVGRAAAPHRAPRVIEIGWNLDRADLPLVALVGKGVVFDSGGLDIKPAAGMRNMKKDMGGSAHALALGRLVMQANLSVRLVVLVAAVENAISGDAFRPGDILGSRKGLSIEIGNTDAEGRLILADILTRAGEHAPDLTLDFATLTGAARVALGPELPPLYTDDETLAADLLEAGRSVGDPLWRMPLWPGYRAAIESELADLRNDSAGWAQAGSVTAALFLQRFAPTTGSWAHMDIFAWNPRARPGWPEGGEAQALRACFEMLKRRFA
;
A
#
# COMPACT_ATOMS: atom_id res chain seq x y z
N MET A 1 -6.36 -2.66 -15.70
CA MET A 1 -5.35 -2.39 -14.63
C MET A 1 -4.61 -1.10 -14.93
N SER A 2 -4.34 -0.25 -13.92
CA SER A 2 -3.47 0.92 -14.09
C SER A 2 -2.07 0.48 -14.48
N VAL A 3 -1.68 0.85 -15.69
CA VAL A 3 -0.30 0.76 -16.19
C VAL A 3 0.08 2.17 -16.57
N LEU A 4 1.19 2.67 -16.03
CA LEU A 4 1.67 3.99 -16.40
C LEU A 4 2.12 3.99 -17.87
N ASN A 5 1.91 5.13 -18.53
CA ASN A 5 2.38 5.31 -19.89
C ASN A 5 3.92 5.23 -19.92
N PRO A 6 4.54 4.30 -20.68
CA PRO A 6 5.99 4.20 -20.77
C PRO A 6 6.65 5.44 -21.34
N ASP A 7 5.94 6.24 -22.14
CA ASP A 7 6.44 7.50 -22.73
C ASP A 7 6.68 8.62 -21.71
N LEU A 8 6.30 8.41 -20.43
CA LEU A 8 6.63 9.32 -19.33
C LEU A 8 8.14 9.45 -19.12
N LEU A 9 8.91 8.41 -19.45
CA LEU A 9 10.36 8.43 -19.47
C LEU A 9 10.86 8.32 -20.91
N SER A 10 11.57 9.35 -21.38
CA SER A 10 12.15 9.43 -22.73
C SER A 10 13.61 9.06 -22.72
N SER A 11 14.07 8.32 -23.72
CA SER A 11 15.50 8.13 -24.00
C SER A 11 16.14 9.32 -24.75
N GLU A 12 15.33 10.18 -25.38
CA GLU A 12 15.80 11.34 -26.12
C GLU A 12 15.89 12.55 -25.20
N ALA A 13 17.05 13.22 -25.21
CA ALA A 13 17.32 14.40 -24.39
C ALA A 13 17.27 15.73 -25.18
N ALA A 14 17.12 15.68 -26.50
CA ALA A 14 17.14 16.88 -27.34
C ALA A 14 15.98 17.83 -26.99
N GLY A 15 16.31 19.09 -26.70
CA GLY A 15 15.33 20.11 -26.32
C GLY A 15 14.73 19.93 -24.91
N ALA A 16 15.26 19.04 -24.09
CA ALA A 16 14.79 18.84 -22.72
C ALA A 16 15.14 20.05 -21.83
N ILE A 17 14.14 20.51 -21.08
CA ILE A 17 14.25 21.63 -20.14
C ILE A 17 14.96 21.15 -18.87
N PRO A 18 16.07 21.81 -18.44
CA PRO A 18 16.77 21.42 -17.22
C PRO A 18 15.96 21.72 -15.96
N VAL A 19 15.92 20.77 -15.05
CA VAL A 19 15.37 20.88 -13.69
C VAL A 19 16.54 20.89 -12.72
N ARG A 20 16.73 22.01 -12.03
CA ARG A 20 17.84 22.24 -11.10
C ARG A 20 17.35 22.25 -9.66
N PHE A 21 18.00 21.48 -8.82
CA PHE A 21 17.74 21.44 -7.41
C PHE A 21 18.62 22.46 -6.68
N VAL A 22 18.00 23.42 -5.99
CA VAL A 22 18.69 24.60 -5.43
C VAL A 22 18.34 24.75 -3.95
N GLY A 23 19.35 24.71 -3.08
CA GLY A 23 19.22 25.01 -1.65
C GLY A 23 19.05 26.52 -1.38
N PRO A 24 18.86 26.93 -0.10
CA PRO A 24 18.69 28.34 0.28
C PRO A 24 19.83 29.26 -0.17
N ASP A 25 21.06 28.77 -0.09
CA ASP A 25 22.27 29.49 -0.51
C ASP A 25 22.90 28.86 -1.76
N GLY A 26 22.15 28.00 -2.45
CA GLY A 26 22.61 27.31 -3.65
C GLY A 26 22.82 28.26 -4.83
N PRO A 27 23.78 27.95 -5.71
CA PRO A 27 24.06 28.79 -6.87
C PRO A 27 22.88 28.82 -7.84
N ILE A 28 22.49 30.03 -8.23
CA ILE A 28 21.55 30.28 -9.34
C ILE A 28 22.34 30.99 -10.44
N ASP A 29 22.21 30.50 -11.66
CA ASP A 29 22.84 31.14 -12.81
C ASP A 29 22.55 32.63 -12.86
N THR A 30 23.55 33.43 -13.20
CA THR A 30 23.43 34.90 -13.25
C THR A 30 22.25 35.32 -14.11
N ALA A 31 22.01 34.63 -15.24
CA ALA A 31 20.87 34.90 -16.12
C ALA A 31 19.49 34.67 -15.47
N HIS A 32 19.41 33.81 -14.48
CA HIS A 32 18.15 33.43 -13.81
C HIS A 32 17.95 34.11 -12.46
N ARG A 33 18.99 34.73 -11.91
CA ARG A 33 19.00 35.28 -10.54
C ARG A 33 17.96 36.38 -10.36
N ALA A 34 17.93 37.37 -11.27
CA ALA A 34 16.97 38.47 -11.16
C ALA A 34 15.52 37.97 -11.21
N TRP A 35 15.23 36.95 -12.04
CA TRP A 35 13.90 36.34 -12.09
C TRP A 35 13.57 35.59 -10.80
N ALA A 36 14.52 34.84 -10.25
CA ALA A 36 14.35 34.13 -9.00
C ALA A 36 14.09 35.07 -7.81
N GLU A 37 14.85 36.17 -7.72
CA GLU A 37 14.67 37.21 -6.70
C GLU A 37 13.30 37.89 -6.81
N THR A 38 12.90 38.30 -8.02
CA THR A 38 11.61 38.95 -8.29
C THR A 38 10.43 38.04 -7.92
N ASN A 39 10.56 36.72 -8.13
CA ASN A 39 9.52 35.76 -7.78
C ASN A 39 9.66 35.19 -6.37
N GLY A 40 10.55 35.70 -5.53
CA GLY A 40 10.72 35.30 -4.14
C GLY A 40 11.21 33.87 -3.98
N PHE A 41 11.92 33.31 -4.95
CA PHE A 41 12.50 32.00 -4.86
C PHE A 41 13.68 32.03 -3.88
N LYS A 42 13.62 31.21 -2.84
CA LYS A 42 14.61 31.15 -1.75
C LYS A 42 15.15 29.74 -1.54
N GLY A 43 14.97 28.84 -2.49
CA GLY A 43 15.40 27.44 -2.38
C GLY A 43 14.72 26.65 -1.27
N LYS A 44 13.56 27.12 -0.74
CA LYS A 44 12.82 26.41 0.31
C LYS A 44 12.14 25.14 -0.23
N PRO A 45 12.00 24.07 0.59
CA PRO A 45 11.30 22.86 0.17
C PRO A 45 9.91 23.18 -0.39
N GLY A 46 9.57 22.54 -1.52
CA GLY A 46 8.30 22.73 -2.21
C GLY A 46 8.19 23.99 -3.07
N GLN A 47 9.18 24.88 -3.11
CA GLN A 47 9.24 25.94 -4.10
C GLN A 47 9.62 25.37 -5.46
N ILE A 48 8.84 25.71 -6.49
CA ILE A 48 9.13 25.38 -7.88
C ILE A 48 8.96 26.68 -8.68
N LEU A 49 10.00 27.07 -9.41
CA LEU A 49 10.02 28.28 -10.24
C LEU A 49 10.35 27.92 -11.69
N VAL A 50 9.44 28.21 -12.59
CA VAL A 50 9.67 28.14 -14.04
C VAL A 50 10.36 29.43 -14.50
N VAL A 51 11.51 29.28 -15.13
CA VAL A 51 12.31 30.41 -15.64
C VAL A 51 12.09 30.54 -17.15
N PRO A 52 11.58 31.66 -17.64
CA PRO A 52 11.37 31.88 -19.08
C PRO A 52 12.70 32.07 -19.84
N ASP A 53 12.69 31.69 -21.12
CA ASP A 53 13.83 31.90 -22.04
C ASP A 53 13.85 33.29 -22.71
N GLY A 54 12.84 34.11 -22.45
CA GLY A 54 12.69 35.41 -23.08
C GLY A 54 12.10 35.40 -24.51
N GLN A 55 11.81 34.19 -25.05
CA GLN A 55 11.22 34.00 -26.40
C GLN A 55 9.86 33.28 -26.33
N GLY A 56 9.29 33.15 -25.13
CA GLY A 56 8.00 32.49 -24.90
C GLY A 56 8.12 31.02 -24.50
N GLY A 57 9.34 30.49 -24.38
CA GLY A 57 9.64 29.14 -23.90
C GLY A 57 10.16 29.14 -22.46
N ILE A 58 10.66 27.98 -22.03
CA ILE A 58 11.19 27.71 -20.67
C ILE A 58 12.70 27.44 -20.78
N ALA A 59 13.51 28.27 -20.10
CA ALA A 59 14.96 28.14 -20.03
C ALA A 59 15.36 27.05 -18.99
N ALA A 60 14.68 27.02 -17.83
CA ALA A 60 14.96 26.09 -16.74
C ALA A 60 13.80 26.02 -15.77
N VAL A 61 13.84 25.00 -14.89
CA VAL A 61 13.01 24.92 -13.70
C VAL A 61 13.93 24.87 -12.48
N LEU A 62 13.68 25.73 -11.49
CA LEU A 62 14.36 25.69 -10.19
C LEU A 62 13.46 25.04 -9.16
N VAL A 63 13.97 24.03 -8.45
CA VAL A 63 13.29 23.29 -7.37
C VAL A 63 14.01 23.54 -6.07
N GLY A 64 13.31 24.11 -5.09
CA GLY A 64 13.86 24.37 -3.77
C GLY A 64 14.03 23.09 -2.96
N THR A 65 15.25 22.84 -2.43
CA THR A 65 15.58 21.64 -1.67
C THR A 65 15.59 21.87 -0.16
N GLY A 66 15.64 23.12 0.29
CA GLY A 66 16.00 23.42 1.67
C GLY A 66 17.48 23.13 1.94
N GLU A 67 17.81 22.93 3.21
CA GLU A 67 19.20 22.67 3.66
C GLU A 67 19.72 21.30 3.18
N ARG A 68 18.82 20.35 2.94
CA ARG A 68 19.16 19.00 2.49
C ARG A 68 18.32 18.63 1.27
N PHE A 69 18.99 18.16 0.24
CA PHE A 69 18.31 17.63 -0.93
C PHE A 69 17.55 16.34 -0.57
N ASP A 70 16.26 16.31 -0.97
CA ASP A 70 15.42 15.12 -0.92
C ASP A 70 14.95 14.82 -2.34
N PRO A 71 15.45 13.74 -2.98
CA PRO A 71 15.04 13.32 -4.32
C PRO A 71 13.54 13.10 -4.45
N LEU A 72 12.85 12.74 -3.35
CA LEU A 72 11.40 12.53 -3.36
C LEU A 72 10.61 13.82 -3.64
N SER A 73 11.23 15.00 -3.50
CA SER A 73 10.63 16.28 -3.88
C SER A 73 10.22 16.33 -5.38
N ALA A 74 10.88 15.55 -6.24
CA ALA A 74 10.54 15.40 -7.64
C ALA A 74 9.13 14.82 -7.88
N ARG A 75 8.52 14.19 -6.88
CA ARG A 75 7.13 13.70 -6.93
C ARG A 75 6.11 14.83 -7.18
N ALA A 76 6.45 16.06 -6.85
CA ALA A 76 5.59 17.24 -7.10
C ALA A 76 5.61 17.75 -8.56
N LEU A 77 6.62 17.39 -9.34
CA LEU A 77 6.88 17.99 -10.66
C LEU A 77 5.75 17.74 -11.68
N PRO A 78 5.20 16.51 -11.83
CA PRO A 78 4.16 16.24 -12.84
C PRO A 78 2.92 17.13 -12.69
N ALA A 79 2.56 17.49 -11.47
CA ALA A 79 1.39 18.33 -11.18
C ALA A 79 1.66 19.85 -11.25
N ARG A 80 2.93 20.25 -11.32
CA ARG A 80 3.34 21.64 -11.18
C ARG A 80 4.00 22.22 -12.44
N LEU A 81 4.47 21.37 -13.33
CA LEU A 81 5.18 21.79 -14.52
C LEU A 81 4.24 21.96 -15.72
N PRO A 82 4.49 22.93 -16.58
CA PRO A 82 3.87 22.98 -17.90
C PRO A 82 4.17 21.73 -18.74
N PRO A 83 3.34 21.42 -19.74
CA PRO A 83 3.64 20.35 -20.70
C PRO A 83 5.02 20.51 -21.31
N GLY A 84 5.79 19.43 -21.37
CA GLY A 84 7.14 19.46 -21.91
C GLY A 84 7.97 18.22 -21.55
N LEU A 85 9.17 18.18 -22.10
CA LEU A 85 10.20 17.19 -21.78
C LEU A 85 11.23 17.83 -20.84
N TYR A 86 11.50 17.21 -19.72
CA TYR A 86 12.39 17.74 -18.68
C TYR A 86 13.56 16.80 -18.41
N ARG A 87 14.69 17.35 -17.96
CA ARG A 87 15.88 16.60 -17.56
C ARG A 87 16.30 17.02 -16.16
N LEU A 88 16.47 16.06 -15.26
CA LEU A 88 16.97 16.33 -13.91
C LEU A 88 18.47 16.59 -13.95
N GLU A 89 18.92 17.66 -13.30
CA GLU A 89 20.34 17.95 -13.05
C GLU A 89 20.64 17.62 -11.58
N ALA A 90 21.00 16.35 -11.34
CA ALA A 90 21.36 15.79 -10.03
C ALA A 90 22.41 14.69 -10.20
N GLU A 91 23.08 14.30 -9.12
CA GLU A 91 23.97 13.13 -9.09
C GLU A 91 23.19 11.86 -9.48
N ALA A 92 23.86 10.87 -10.08
CA ALA A 92 23.21 9.73 -10.73
C ALA A 92 22.27 8.94 -9.81
N GLU A 93 22.67 8.69 -8.55
CA GLU A 93 21.85 7.96 -7.58
C GLU A 93 20.60 8.76 -7.19
N ASP A 94 20.77 10.05 -6.90
CA ASP A 94 19.68 10.97 -6.61
C ASP A 94 18.75 11.16 -7.82
N ALA A 95 19.29 11.22 -9.02
CA ALA A 95 18.53 11.34 -10.26
C ALA A 95 17.63 10.12 -10.50
N SER A 96 18.11 8.91 -10.22
CA SER A 96 17.33 7.68 -10.33
C SER A 96 16.18 7.66 -9.32
N THR A 97 16.44 8.03 -8.06
CA THR A 97 15.41 8.14 -7.02
C THR A 97 14.40 9.24 -7.36
N ALA A 98 14.85 10.39 -7.84
CA ALA A 98 13.99 11.49 -8.27
C ALA A 98 13.12 11.11 -9.49
N ALA A 99 13.64 10.32 -10.43
CA ALA A 99 12.87 9.82 -11.57
C ALA A 99 11.76 8.87 -11.13
N LEU A 100 12.04 7.96 -10.19
CA LEU A 100 11.00 7.12 -9.59
C LEU A 100 9.96 7.98 -8.85
N ALA A 101 10.41 8.98 -8.08
CA ALA A 101 9.51 9.91 -7.40
C ALA A 101 8.63 10.68 -8.39
N PHE A 102 9.20 11.16 -9.51
CA PHE A 102 8.43 11.76 -10.60
C PHE A 102 7.34 10.82 -11.10
N LEU A 103 7.67 9.56 -11.43
CA LEU A 103 6.70 8.56 -11.87
C LEU A 103 5.58 8.34 -10.83
N LEU A 104 5.91 8.26 -9.55
CA LEU A 104 4.91 8.15 -8.47
C LEU A 104 3.97 9.37 -8.41
N GLY A 105 4.46 10.53 -8.83
CA GLY A 105 3.70 11.79 -8.91
C GLY A 105 2.78 11.90 -10.11
N THR A 106 2.94 11.07 -11.14
CA THR A 106 2.11 11.10 -12.35
C THR A 106 0.73 10.46 -12.16
N TYR A 107 0.56 9.66 -11.09
CA TYR A 107 -0.73 9.04 -10.81
C TYR A 107 -1.80 10.11 -10.52
N VAL A 108 -2.90 10.02 -11.23
CA VAL A 108 -4.11 10.82 -11.04
C VAL A 108 -5.32 9.89 -11.11
N PHE A 109 -6.21 9.98 -10.13
CA PHE A 109 -7.49 9.28 -10.19
C PHE A 109 -8.45 10.06 -11.09
N ASP A 110 -8.74 9.54 -12.27
CA ASP A 110 -9.52 10.22 -13.32
C ASP A 110 -10.72 9.39 -13.82
N ARG A 111 -11.03 8.27 -13.15
CA ARG A 111 -12.10 7.34 -13.53
C ARG A 111 -13.46 8.01 -13.69
N TYR A 112 -13.78 9.02 -12.85
CA TYR A 112 -15.07 9.72 -12.89
C TYR A 112 -14.97 11.16 -13.39
N LYS A 113 -13.76 11.69 -13.50
CA LYS A 113 -13.51 13.03 -14.02
C LYS A 113 -12.22 13.03 -14.83
N ALA A 114 -12.36 13.03 -16.14
CA ALA A 114 -11.23 13.00 -17.07
C ALA A 114 -10.21 14.11 -16.78
N ARG A 115 -8.94 13.79 -16.93
CA ARG A 115 -7.78 14.66 -16.80
C ARG A 115 -6.96 14.58 -18.10
N PRO A 116 -7.31 15.30 -19.15
CA PRO A 116 -6.74 15.11 -20.49
C PRO A 116 -5.24 15.40 -20.61
N ASP A 117 -4.67 16.17 -19.69
CA ASP A 117 -3.28 16.65 -19.75
C ASP A 117 -2.30 15.88 -18.85
N ARG A 118 -2.71 14.75 -18.26
CA ARG A 118 -1.93 14.06 -17.24
C ARG A 118 -0.55 13.56 -17.70
N ASP A 119 -0.41 13.18 -18.97
CA ASP A 119 0.83 12.59 -19.51
C ASP A 119 1.66 13.59 -20.35
N ARG A 120 1.36 14.89 -20.25
CA ARG A 120 2.05 15.93 -21.05
C ARG A 120 3.38 16.38 -20.47
N VAL A 121 3.64 16.08 -19.18
CA VAL A 121 4.94 16.32 -18.52
C VAL A 121 5.73 15.02 -18.58
N ARG A 122 6.85 15.01 -19.27
CA ARG A 122 7.72 13.85 -19.46
C ARG A 122 9.11 14.14 -18.94
N LEU A 123 9.84 13.09 -18.60
CA LEU A 123 11.19 13.17 -18.06
C LEU A 123 12.16 12.39 -18.94
N VAL A 124 13.35 12.95 -19.17
CA VAL A 124 14.47 12.18 -19.73
C VAL A 124 14.92 11.18 -18.70
N ALA A 125 15.01 9.92 -19.09
CA ALA A 125 15.49 8.85 -18.21
C ALA A 125 16.95 9.16 -17.79
N PRO A 126 17.24 9.22 -16.48
CA PRO A 126 18.63 9.37 -16.02
C PRO A 126 19.51 8.21 -16.49
N GLU A 127 20.77 8.50 -16.70
CA GLU A 127 21.77 7.46 -17.01
C GLU A 127 21.85 6.42 -15.87
N GLY A 128 21.86 5.14 -16.22
CA GLY A 128 21.92 4.04 -15.28
C GLY A 128 20.58 3.66 -14.63
N LEU A 129 19.49 4.39 -14.87
CA LEU A 129 18.16 4.00 -14.39
C LEU A 129 17.64 2.79 -15.17
N ASP A 130 17.26 1.73 -14.45
CA ASP A 130 16.42 0.67 -15.02
C ASP A 130 14.98 1.20 -15.18
N VAL A 131 14.68 1.67 -16.39
CA VAL A 131 13.40 2.30 -16.74
C VAL A 131 12.24 1.31 -16.54
N GLU A 132 12.44 0.04 -16.90
CA GLU A 132 11.39 -0.97 -16.80
C GLU A 132 11.04 -1.26 -15.34
N VAL A 133 12.03 -1.44 -14.49
CA VAL A 133 11.85 -1.63 -13.04
C VAL A 133 11.17 -0.41 -12.41
N ALA A 134 11.61 0.81 -12.75
CA ALA A 134 11.00 2.04 -12.22
C ALA A 134 9.52 2.16 -12.62
N LEU A 135 9.17 1.87 -13.86
CA LEU A 135 7.78 1.85 -14.35
C LEU A 135 6.95 0.78 -13.69
N ARG A 136 7.49 -0.42 -13.46
CA ARG A 136 6.79 -1.51 -12.75
C ARG A 136 6.48 -1.13 -11.31
N ILE A 137 7.45 -0.56 -10.57
CA ILE A 137 7.26 -0.08 -9.19
C ILE A 137 6.18 1.00 -9.15
N ALA A 138 6.28 2.01 -9.99
CA ALA A 138 5.32 3.10 -10.02
C ALA A 138 3.91 2.61 -10.43
N SER A 139 3.82 1.66 -11.39
CA SER A 139 2.55 1.05 -11.80
C SER A 139 1.93 0.17 -10.69
N ALA A 140 2.74 -0.49 -9.86
CA ALA A 140 2.24 -1.23 -8.71
C ALA A 140 1.66 -0.28 -7.64
N CYS A 141 2.36 0.82 -7.35
CA CYS A 141 1.84 1.86 -6.46
C CYS A 141 0.57 2.53 -7.01
N ALA A 142 0.51 2.78 -8.33
CA ALA A 142 -0.67 3.33 -8.99
C ALA A 142 -1.86 2.37 -8.90
N LEU A 143 -1.66 1.05 -9.08
CA LEU A 143 -2.70 0.05 -8.91
C LEU A 143 -3.28 0.06 -7.49
N ALA A 144 -2.42 0.03 -6.47
CA ALA A 144 -2.88 0.07 -5.08
C ALA A 144 -3.71 1.34 -4.81
N ARG A 145 -3.24 2.49 -5.27
CA ARG A 145 -3.94 3.79 -5.11
C ARG A 145 -5.27 3.82 -5.85
N GLU A 146 -5.33 3.32 -7.09
CA GLU A 146 -6.56 3.28 -7.88
C GLU A 146 -7.62 2.38 -7.23
N MET A 147 -7.22 1.21 -6.71
CA MET A 147 -8.13 0.33 -5.98
C MET A 147 -8.72 1.04 -4.77
N ILE A 148 -7.89 1.74 -3.98
CA ILE A 148 -8.29 2.46 -2.76
C ILE A 148 -9.15 3.70 -3.10
N ASP A 149 -8.82 4.43 -4.17
CA ASP A 149 -9.55 5.62 -4.59
C ASP A 149 -10.93 5.30 -5.16
N THR A 150 -11.08 4.11 -5.74
CA THR A 150 -12.35 3.69 -6.36
C THR A 150 -13.43 3.55 -5.28
N PRO A 151 -14.60 4.21 -5.43
CA PRO A 151 -15.72 4.07 -4.51
C PRO A 151 -16.17 2.62 -4.36
N ALA A 152 -16.63 2.26 -3.15
CA ALA A 152 -17.04 0.89 -2.83
C ALA A 152 -18.15 0.34 -3.74
N ALA A 153 -18.99 1.20 -4.34
CA ALA A 153 -19.97 0.77 -5.33
C ALA A 153 -19.33 0.10 -6.55
N ASP A 154 -18.13 0.57 -6.95
CA ASP A 154 -17.37 0.09 -8.11
C ASP A 154 -16.13 -0.72 -7.73
N MET A 155 -15.85 -0.88 -6.43
CA MET A 155 -14.78 -1.71 -5.88
C MET A 155 -15.37 -2.64 -4.82
N GLY A 156 -16.16 -3.60 -5.26
CA GLY A 156 -16.70 -4.68 -4.41
C GLY A 156 -15.78 -5.90 -4.38
N PRO A 157 -16.17 -6.96 -3.64
CA PRO A 157 -15.40 -8.20 -3.58
C PRO A 157 -15.17 -8.84 -4.96
N LEU A 158 -16.14 -8.75 -5.88
CA LEU A 158 -16.00 -9.26 -7.24
C LEU A 158 -14.96 -8.47 -8.05
N GLN A 159 -14.86 -7.15 -7.86
CA GLN A 159 -13.88 -6.33 -8.57
C GLN A 159 -12.46 -6.62 -8.10
N ILE A 160 -12.27 -6.87 -6.79
CA ILE A 160 -10.96 -7.34 -6.28
C ILE A 160 -10.60 -8.70 -6.90
N GLU A 161 -11.55 -9.63 -7.00
CA GLU A 161 -11.35 -10.90 -7.70
C GLU A 161 -10.98 -10.70 -9.17
N SER A 162 -11.68 -9.81 -9.89
CA SER A 162 -11.39 -9.53 -11.29
C SER A 162 -9.96 -9.03 -11.49
N ILE A 163 -9.50 -8.11 -10.64
CA ILE A 163 -8.11 -7.62 -10.64
C ILE A 163 -7.13 -8.76 -10.35
N ALA A 164 -7.43 -9.61 -9.36
CA ALA A 164 -6.59 -10.75 -9.03
C ALA A 164 -6.49 -11.74 -10.20
N ARG A 165 -7.58 -12.00 -10.92
CA ARG A 165 -7.60 -12.85 -12.13
C ARG A 165 -6.78 -12.24 -13.27
N GLU A 166 -6.86 -10.94 -13.48
CA GLU A 166 -6.03 -10.24 -14.48
C GLU A 166 -4.54 -10.37 -14.14
N ILE A 167 -4.17 -10.19 -12.86
CA ILE A 167 -2.78 -10.35 -12.39
C ILE A 167 -2.31 -11.79 -12.60
N ALA A 168 -3.08 -12.78 -12.19
CA ALA A 168 -2.74 -14.18 -12.34
C ALA A 168 -2.55 -14.56 -13.81
N SER A 169 -3.51 -14.18 -14.68
CA SER A 169 -3.47 -14.45 -16.11
C SER A 169 -2.23 -13.82 -16.78
N ALA A 170 -1.92 -12.56 -16.45
CA ALA A 170 -0.77 -11.85 -17.02
C ALA A 170 0.59 -12.44 -16.59
N SER A 171 0.63 -13.18 -15.48
CA SER A 171 1.86 -13.75 -14.90
C SER A 171 1.96 -15.27 -15.07
N GLY A 172 0.98 -15.92 -15.71
CA GLY A 172 0.91 -17.38 -15.79
C GLY A 172 0.71 -18.07 -14.44
N ALA A 173 0.16 -17.34 -13.46
CA ALA A 173 -0.10 -17.85 -12.11
C ALA A 173 -1.46 -18.58 -12.04
N THR A 174 -1.58 -19.50 -11.11
CA THR A 174 -2.87 -20.15 -10.78
C THR A 174 -3.71 -19.25 -9.89
N ILE A 175 -5.02 -19.37 -9.93
CA ILE A 175 -5.93 -18.67 -9.04
C ILE A 175 -7.10 -19.55 -8.61
N THR A 176 -7.36 -19.60 -7.31
CA THR A 176 -8.51 -20.25 -6.71
C THR A 176 -9.35 -19.20 -5.97
N VAL A 177 -10.67 -19.33 -6.07
CA VAL A 177 -11.61 -18.42 -5.41
C VAL A 177 -12.73 -19.23 -4.76
N THR A 178 -12.91 -19.04 -3.46
CA THR A 178 -14.03 -19.60 -2.68
C THR A 178 -15.00 -18.47 -2.32
N THR A 179 -16.29 -18.61 -2.64
CA THR A 179 -17.27 -17.51 -2.54
C THR A 179 -18.51 -17.89 -1.74
N GLY A 180 -19.03 -16.98 -0.93
CA GLY A 180 -20.33 -17.12 -0.26
C GLY A 180 -20.40 -18.31 0.71
N ALA A 181 -21.41 -19.15 0.58
CA ALA A 181 -21.61 -20.31 1.48
C ALA A 181 -20.48 -21.36 1.38
N ALA A 182 -19.82 -21.49 0.23
CA ALA A 182 -18.69 -22.40 0.05
C ALA A 182 -17.51 -22.06 0.98
N LEU A 183 -17.44 -20.84 1.51
CA LEU A 183 -16.44 -20.47 2.54
C LEU A 183 -16.55 -21.31 3.81
N LEU A 184 -17.75 -21.78 4.17
CA LEU A 184 -17.94 -22.65 5.33
C LEU A 184 -17.43 -24.08 5.03
N GLU A 185 -17.68 -24.57 3.81
CA GLU A 185 -17.23 -25.89 3.36
C GLU A 185 -15.69 -25.94 3.30
N ASP A 186 -15.08 -24.85 2.86
CA ASP A 186 -13.61 -24.68 2.76
C ASP A 186 -12.96 -24.19 4.06
N ASN A 187 -13.72 -24.18 5.17
CA ASN A 187 -13.23 -23.79 6.50
C ASN A 187 -12.69 -22.36 6.60
N TYR A 188 -13.46 -21.38 6.06
CA TYR A 188 -13.24 -19.94 6.28
C TYR A 188 -14.41 -19.30 7.06
N PRO A 189 -14.70 -19.77 8.28
CA PRO A 189 -15.91 -19.38 9.02
C PRO A 189 -15.91 -17.91 9.44
N ALA A 190 -14.75 -17.33 9.77
CA ALA A 190 -14.66 -15.93 10.17
C ALA A 190 -14.82 -14.98 8.98
N VAL A 191 -14.25 -15.33 7.80
CA VAL A 191 -14.49 -14.58 6.55
C VAL A 191 -15.97 -14.61 6.18
N HIS A 192 -16.61 -15.79 6.27
CA HIS A 192 -18.04 -15.92 6.01
C HIS A 192 -18.87 -15.06 6.98
N ALA A 193 -18.58 -15.13 8.28
CA ALA A 193 -19.34 -14.42 9.31
C ALA A 193 -19.32 -12.91 9.11
N VAL A 194 -18.16 -12.32 8.79
CA VAL A 194 -18.03 -10.89 8.52
C VAL A 194 -18.79 -10.49 7.25
N GLY A 195 -18.67 -11.28 6.19
CA GLY A 195 -19.19 -10.89 4.87
C GLY A 195 -20.63 -11.31 4.58
N ARG A 196 -21.25 -12.19 5.37
CA ARG A 196 -22.59 -12.76 5.10
C ARG A 196 -23.74 -11.72 5.11
N ALA A 197 -23.52 -10.60 5.80
CA ALA A 197 -24.50 -9.51 5.86
C ALA A 197 -24.59 -8.67 4.57
N ALA A 198 -23.62 -8.80 3.66
CA ALA A 198 -23.59 -8.06 2.40
C ALA A 198 -24.67 -8.55 1.41
N ALA A 199 -25.03 -7.67 0.46
CA ALA A 199 -25.93 -8.04 -0.61
C ALA A 199 -25.39 -9.23 -1.43
N PRO A 200 -26.24 -10.10 -2.01
CA PRO A 200 -25.81 -11.33 -2.70
C PRO A 200 -24.76 -11.11 -3.80
N HIS A 201 -24.85 -10.01 -4.56
CA HIS A 201 -23.87 -9.66 -5.60
C HIS A 201 -22.53 -9.17 -5.04
N ARG A 202 -22.45 -8.95 -3.72
CA ARG A 202 -21.26 -8.54 -2.96
C ARG A 202 -20.78 -9.65 -2.01
N ALA A 203 -21.15 -10.90 -2.30
CA ALA A 203 -20.82 -12.05 -1.49
C ALA A 203 -19.33 -12.10 -1.14
N PRO A 204 -19.00 -12.47 0.12
CA PRO A 204 -17.63 -12.60 0.59
C PRO A 204 -16.86 -13.65 -0.20
N ARG A 205 -15.55 -13.47 -0.32
CA ARG A 205 -14.68 -14.44 -1.00
C ARG A 205 -13.26 -14.42 -0.48
N VAL A 206 -12.64 -15.60 -0.53
CA VAL A 206 -11.19 -15.77 -0.37
C VAL A 206 -10.61 -16.00 -1.77
N ILE A 207 -9.56 -15.27 -2.09
CA ILE A 207 -8.83 -15.30 -3.35
C ILE A 207 -7.41 -15.75 -3.02
N GLU A 208 -6.94 -16.80 -3.68
CA GLU A 208 -5.58 -17.33 -3.55
C GLU A 208 -4.93 -17.40 -4.93
N ILE A 209 -3.81 -16.68 -5.12
CA ILE A 209 -2.97 -16.74 -6.30
C ILE A 209 -1.73 -17.55 -5.96
N GLY A 210 -1.37 -18.52 -6.79
CA GLY A 210 -0.16 -19.32 -6.67
C GLY A 210 0.75 -19.14 -7.88
N TRP A 211 2.03 -18.84 -7.65
CA TRP A 211 3.02 -18.69 -8.71
C TRP A 211 4.29 -19.44 -8.38
N ASN A 212 4.84 -20.17 -9.37
CA ASN A 212 6.02 -21.04 -9.24
C ASN A 212 5.88 -22.10 -8.12
N LEU A 213 4.67 -22.55 -7.78
CA LEU A 213 4.48 -23.47 -6.66
C LEU A 213 5.08 -24.86 -6.91
N ASP A 214 5.34 -25.21 -8.15
CA ASP A 214 6.04 -26.43 -8.60
C ASP A 214 7.56 -26.38 -8.37
N ARG A 215 8.15 -25.19 -8.14
CA ARG A 215 9.57 -24.98 -7.92
C ARG A 215 9.92 -25.17 -6.43
N ALA A 216 9.89 -26.43 -5.95
CA ALA A 216 10.16 -26.75 -4.56
C ALA A 216 11.58 -26.36 -4.06
N ASP A 217 12.50 -26.07 -4.98
CA ASP A 217 13.86 -25.58 -4.73
C ASP A 217 13.90 -24.10 -4.30
N LEU A 218 12.82 -23.34 -4.53
CA LEU A 218 12.75 -21.92 -4.20
C LEU A 218 12.07 -21.69 -2.84
N PRO A 219 12.44 -20.62 -2.10
CA PRO A 219 11.75 -20.22 -0.88
C PRO A 219 10.30 -19.79 -1.18
N LEU A 220 9.40 -20.03 -0.25
CA LEU A 220 8.00 -19.64 -0.37
C LEU A 220 7.71 -18.33 0.37
N VAL A 221 7.22 -17.34 -0.36
CA VAL A 221 6.72 -16.07 0.18
C VAL A 221 5.19 -16.08 0.16
N ALA A 222 4.56 -15.75 1.28
CA ALA A 222 3.13 -15.52 1.39
C ALA A 222 2.86 -14.02 1.58
N LEU A 223 1.99 -13.46 0.73
CA LEU A 223 1.47 -12.09 0.86
C LEU A 223 0.00 -12.17 1.23
N VAL A 224 -0.37 -11.52 2.33
CA VAL A 224 -1.73 -11.60 2.88
C VAL A 224 -2.33 -10.20 2.94
N GLY A 225 -3.58 -10.02 2.51
CA GLY A 225 -4.21 -8.72 2.45
C GLY A 225 -5.64 -8.66 3.01
N LYS A 226 -5.89 -7.72 3.95
CA LYS A 226 -7.24 -7.34 4.37
C LYS A 226 -7.98 -6.70 3.21
N GLY A 227 -9.17 -7.23 2.87
CA GLY A 227 -9.98 -6.77 1.74
C GLY A 227 -11.40 -6.35 2.12
N VAL A 228 -11.59 -5.58 3.19
CA VAL A 228 -12.90 -5.03 3.56
C VAL A 228 -13.24 -3.87 2.63
N VAL A 229 -14.06 -4.12 1.61
CA VAL A 229 -14.34 -3.15 0.54
C VAL A 229 -15.09 -1.91 1.03
N PHE A 230 -15.87 -2.07 2.09
CA PHE A 230 -16.46 -0.98 2.85
C PHE A 230 -16.73 -1.45 4.27
N ASP A 231 -16.29 -0.68 5.25
CA ASP A 231 -16.48 -0.97 6.66
C ASP A 231 -17.47 0.03 7.28
N SER A 232 -18.69 -0.44 7.53
CA SER A 232 -19.72 0.33 8.26
C SER A 232 -19.54 0.28 9.77
N GLY A 233 -18.65 -0.61 10.27
CA GLY A 233 -18.56 -1.02 11.66
C GLY A 233 -19.47 -2.21 12.00
N GLY A 234 -20.30 -2.67 11.06
CA GLY A 234 -21.32 -3.66 11.36
C GLY A 234 -22.38 -3.09 12.31
N LEU A 235 -22.82 -3.88 13.29
CA LEU A 235 -23.82 -3.41 14.27
C LEU A 235 -23.25 -2.37 15.27
N ASP A 236 -21.94 -2.37 15.51
CA ASP A 236 -21.22 -1.28 16.20
C ASP A 236 -20.90 -0.17 15.19
N ILE A 237 -21.98 0.43 14.65
CA ILE A 237 -21.94 1.35 13.52
C ILE A 237 -21.04 2.56 13.76
N LYS A 238 -20.15 2.83 12.81
CA LYS A 238 -19.24 3.98 12.86
C LYS A 238 -20.00 5.30 12.82
N PRO A 239 -19.56 6.34 13.56
CA PRO A 239 -20.03 7.70 13.34
C PRO A 239 -19.71 8.16 11.91
N ALA A 240 -20.52 9.05 11.34
CA ALA A 240 -20.42 9.51 9.96
C ALA A 240 -18.99 9.95 9.55
N ALA A 241 -18.28 10.66 10.42
CA ALA A 241 -16.91 11.10 10.19
C ALA A 241 -15.92 9.92 10.11
N GLY A 242 -16.12 8.87 10.91
CA GLY A 242 -15.30 7.64 10.89
C GLY A 242 -15.59 6.77 9.67
N MET A 243 -16.85 6.75 9.20
CA MET A 243 -17.29 5.94 8.07
C MET A 243 -16.90 6.52 6.70
N ARG A 244 -16.76 7.83 6.59
CA ARG A 244 -16.65 8.58 5.32
C ARG A 244 -15.63 8.01 4.34
N ASN A 245 -14.47 7.56 4.82
CA ASN A 245 -13.37 7.08 3.99
C ASN A 245 -13.19 5.55 4.05
N MET A 246 -14.18 4.80 4.53
CA MET A 246 -14.07 3.36 4.72
C MET A 246 -14.05 2.54 3.42
N LYS A 247 -14.20 3.17 2.25
CA LYS A 247 -13.82 2.58 0.95
C LYS A 247 -12.32 2.18 0.89
N LYS A 248 -11.46 2.82 1.72
CA LYS A 248 -10.04 2.50 1.82
C LYS A 248 -9.74 1.20 2.56
N ASP A 249 -10.72 0.61 3.22
CA ASP A 249 -10.50 -0.48 4.18
C ASP A 249 -10.14 -1.82 3.52
N MET A 250 -10.10 -1.85 2.22
CA MET A 250 -9.53 -2.90 1.37
C MET A 250 -8.07 -2.59 0.95
N GLY A 251 -7.44 -1.58 1.55
CA GLY A 251 -6.07 -1.19 1.26
C GLY A 251 -5.04 -2.31 1.44
N GLY A 252 -5.26 -3.21 2.41
CA GLY A 252 -4.40 -4.38 2.59
C GLY A 252 -4.41 -5.30 1.36
N SER A 253 -5.57 -5.60 0.80
CA SER A 253 -5.70 -6.40 -0.42
C SER A 253 -5.07 -5.72 -1.63
N ALA A 254 -5.23 -4.40 -1.74
CA ALA A 254 -4.62 -3.61 -2.81
C ALA A 254 -3.09 -3.69 -2.77
N HIS A 255 -2.48 -3.64 -1.57
CA HIS A 255 -1.04 -3.77 -1.38
C HIS A 255 -0.55 -5.19 -1.67
N ALA A 256 -1.22 -6.22 -1.13
CA ALA A 256 -0.84 -7.61 -1.35
C ALA A 256 -0.88 -7.98 -2.85
N LEU A 257 -1.94 -7.59 -3.57
CA LEU A 257 -2.08 -7.82 -5.02
C LEU A 257 -1.05 -7.03 -5.83
N ALA A 258 -0.84 -5.75 -5.50
CA ALA A 258 0.13 -4.90 -6.21
C ALA A 258 1.57 -5.38 -6.00
N LEU A 259 1.93 -5.77 -4.77
CA LEU A 259 3.25 -6.33 -4.46
C LEU A 259 3.42 -7.70 -5.13
N GLY A 260 2.41 -8.58 -5.07
CA GLY A 260 2.42 -9.87 -5.75
C GLY A 260 2.65 -9.74 -7.26
N ARG A 261 1.93 -8.80 -7.92
CA ARG A 261 2.18 -8.47 -9.32
C ARG A 261 3.62 -8.03 -9.58
N LEU A 262 4.16 -7.17 -8.72
CA LEU A 262 5.51 -6.64 -8.87
C LEU A 262 6.58 -7.73 -8.70
N VAL A 263 6.41 -8.62 -7.71
CA VAL A 263 7.28 -9.80 -7.48
C VAL A 263 7.31 -10.71 -8.72
N MET A 264 6.14 -11.03 -9.27
CA MET A 264 6.02 -11.87 -10.47
C MET A 264 6.61 -11.18 -11.71
N GLN A 265 6.36 -9.88 -11.92
CA GLN A 265 6.92 -9.11 -13.04
C GLN A 265 8.44 -8.94 -12.94
N ALA A 266 8.98 -8.85 -11.73
CA ALA A 266 10.42 -8.82 -11.49
C ALA A 266 11.08 -10.20 -11.58
N ASN A 267 10.27 -11.26 -11.72
CA ASN A 267 10.71 -12.66 -11.79
C ASN A 267 11.66 -13.02 -10.64
N LEU A 268 11.32 -12.62 -9.41
CA LEU A 268 12.16 -12.95 -8.25
C LEU A 268 12.24 -14.45 -8.04
N SER A 269 13.36 -14.93 -7.51
CA SER A 269 13.65 -16.35 -7.27
C SER A 269 12.86 -16.90 -6.08
N VAL A 270 11.52 -16.88 -6.15
CA VAL A 270 10.61 -17.34 -5.09
C VAL A 270 9.44 -18.14 -5.65
N ARG A 271 8.86 -18.97 -4.81
CA ARG A 271 7.45 -19.38 -4.90
C ARG A 271 6.61 -18.30 -4.24
N LEU A 272 5.45 -18.00 -4.76
CA LEU A 272 4.59 -16.95 -4.21
C LEU A 272 3.17 -17.46 -4.02
N VAL A 273 2.61 -17.17 -2.85
CA VAL A 273 1.17 -17.26 -2.59
C VAL A 273 0.65 -15.86 -2.21
N VAL A 274 -0.40 -15.38 -2.87
CA VAL A 274 -1.09 -14.15 -2.48
C VAL A 274 -2.49 -14.50 -2.02
N LEU A 275 -2.82 -14.17 -0.78
CA LEU A 275 -4.11 -14.47 -0.13
C LEU A 275 -4.85 -13.18 0.22
N VAL A 276 -6.09 -13.08 -0.25
CA VAL A 276 -6.96 -11.94 0.02
C VAL A 276 -8.33 -12.41 0.49
N ALA A 277 -8.81 -11.90 1.62
CA ALA A 277 -10.20 -12.04 2.03
C ALA A 277 -10.95 -10.75 1.64
N ALA A 278 -11.79 -10.85 0.62
CA ALA A 278 -12.60 -9.73 0.11
C ALA A 278 -14.04 -9.82 0.64
N VAL A 279 -14.41 -8.89 1.52
CA VAL A 279 -15.71 -8.85 2.21
C VAL A 279 -16.25 -7.43 2.28
N GLU A 280 -17.52 -7.28 2.58
CA GLU A 280 -18.13 -6.03 3.04
C GLU A 280 -18.67 -6.20 4.45
N ASN A 281 -18.28 -5.34 5.38
CA ASN A 281 -18.86 -5.29 6.72
C ASN A 281 -20.16 -4.48 6.67
N ALA A 282 -21.25 -5.16 6.37
CA ALA A 282 -22.57 -4.56 6.13
C ALA A 282 -23.53 -4.81 7.29
N ILE A 283 -24.63 -4.06 7.30
CA ILE A 283 -25.71 -4.17 8.29
C ILE A 283 -26.89 -4.87 7.64
N SER A 284 -27.29 -6.02 8.20
CA SER A 284 -28.49 -6.74 7.81
C SER A 284 -28.98 -7.63 8.95
N GLY A 285 -30.05 -8.39 8.73
CA GLY A 285 -30.53 -9.40 9.67
C GLY A 285 -29.53 -10.54 9.92
N ASP A 286 -28.61 -10.77 8.97
CA ASP A 286 -27.59 -11.82 9.06
C ASP A 286 -26.24 -11.33 9.62
N ALA A 287 -26.13 -10.06 10.00
CA ALA A 287 -24.91 -9.51 10.56
C ALA A 287 -24.50 -10.27 11.84
N PHE A 288 -23.20 -10.47 12.03
CA PHE A 288 -22.68 -10.96 13.31
C PHE A 288 -22.79 -9.87 14.38
N ARG A 289 -22.84 -10.26 15.66
CA ARG A 289 -23.27 -9.41 16.78
C ARG A 289 -22.21 -9.40 17.87
N PRO A 290 -22.12 -8.33 18.66
CA PRO A 290 -21.47 -8.40 19.97
C PRO A 290 -22.09 -9.53 20.83
N GLY A 291 -21.22 -10.35 21.43
CA GLY A 291 -21.60 -11.54 22.17
C GLY A 291 -21.68 -12.84 21.36
N ASP A 292 -21.62 -12.79 20.02
CA ASP A 292 -21.47 -14.00 19.22
C ASP A 292 -20.10 -14.64 19.46
N ILE A 293 -20.03 -15.97 19.35
CA ILE A 293 -18.76 -16.72 19.36
C ILE A 293 -18.57 -17.32 17.97
N LEU A 294 -17.53 -16.90 17.29
CA LEU A 294 -17.20 -17.35 15.94
C LEU A 294 -16.08 -18.41 16.00
N GLY A 295 -16.18 -19.42 15.14
CA GLY A 295 -15.05 -20.29 14.84
C GLY A 295 -14.04 -19.61 13.92
N SER A 296 -12.82 -20.10 13.88
CA SER A 296 -11.78 -19.74 12.93
C SER A 296 -11.24 -20.98 12.21
N ARG A 297 -10.57 -20.77 11.06
CA ARG A 297 -9.89 -21.84 10.32
C ARG A 297 -8.92 -22.64 11.19
N LYS A 298 -8.27 -22.00 12.17
CA LYS A 298 -7.33 -22.63 13.10
C LYS A 298 -8.02 -23.51 14.15
N GLY A 299 -9.35 -23.47 14.22
CA GLY A 299 -10.14 -24.18 15.24
C GLY A 299 -10.28 -23.42 16.56
N LEU A 300 -9.71 -22.22 16.67
CA LEU A 300 -9.89 -21.36 17.83
C LEU A 300 -11.24 -20.65 17.75
N SER A 301 -11.93 -20.56 18.90
CA SER A 301 -13.15 -19.78 19.07
C SER A 301 -12.82 -18.32 19.42
N ILE A 302 -13.62 -17.39 18.87
CA ILE A 302 -13.43 -15.95 19.05
C ILE A 302 -14.72 -15.30 19.53
N GLU A 303 -14.71 -14.74 20.73
CA GLU A 303 -15.79 -13.90 21.25
C GLU A 303 -15.77 -12.55 20.54
N ILE A 304 -16.92 -12.12 20.07
CA ILE A 304 -17.11 -10.81 19.43
C ILE A 304 -17.48 -9.79 20.48
N GLY A 305 -16.56 -8.92 20.82
CA GLY A 305 -16.81 -7.77 21.65
C GLY A 305 -17.15 -6.52 20.84
N ASN A 306 -16.65 -6.44 19.59
CA ASN A 306 -16.84 -5.29 18.72
C ASN A 306 -16.88 -5.74 17.24
N THR A 307 -18.00 -5.46 16.55
CA THR A 307 -18.15 -5.79 15.12
C THR A 307 -17.34 -4.86 14.20
N ASP A 308 -16.82 -3.75 14.70
CA ASP A 308 -15.90 -2.83 14.02
C ASP A 308 -14.41 -3.29 14.10
N ALA A 309 -14.17 -4.48 14.66
CA ALA A 309 -12.89 -5.18 14.68
C ALA A 309 -12.94 -6.43 13.78
N GLU A 310 -13.53 -6.31 12.60
CA GLU A 310 -13.79 -7.34 11.60
C GLU A 310 -12.54 -7.74 10.81
N GLY A 311 -11.64 -6.77 10.59
CA GLY A 311 -10.42 -6.98 9.78
C GLY A 311 -9.53 -8.08 10.35
N ARG A 312 -9.34 -8.14 11.66
CA ARG A 312 -8.56 -9.20 12.31
C ARG A 312 -9.24 -10.56 12.25
N LEU A 313 -10.58 -10.62 12.15
CA LEU A 313 -11.33 -11.86 12.00
C LEU A 313 -11.08 -12.49 10.63
N ILE A 314 -11.19 -11.71 9.56
CA ILE A 314 -10.92 -12.24 8.21
C ILE A 314 -9.43 -12.60 8.04
N LEU A 315 -8.52 -11.85 8.66
CA LEU A 315 -7.09 -12.16 8.67
C LEU A 315 -6.78 -13.44 9.45
N ALA A 316 -7.51 -13.75 10.51
CA ALA A 316 -7.34 -15.00 11.25
C ALA A 316 -7.43 -16.23 10.34
N ASP A 317 -8.43 -16.29 9.47
CA ASP A 317 -8.61 -17.40 8.55
C ASP A 317 -7.52 -17.44 7.47
N ILE A 318 -7.23 -16.30 6.82
CA ILE A 318 -6.28 -16.31 5.69
C ILE A 318 -4.80 -16.36 6.13
N LEU A 319 -4.45 -15.89 7.34
CA LEU A 319 -3.11 -16.14 7.92
C LEU A 319 -2.93 -17.61 8.27
N THR A 320 -3.97 -18.26 8.82
CA THR A 320 -3.95 -19.69 9.05
C THR A 320 -3.78 -20.45 7.75
N ARG A 321 -4.51 -20.06 6.69
CA ARG A 321 -4.36 -20.65 5.35
C ARG A 321 -2.96 -20.44 4.79
N ALA A 322 -2.37 -19.27 4.97
CA ALA A 322 -0.97 -19.02 4.58
C ALA A 322 -0.03 -20.01 5.27
N GLY A 323 -0.24 -20.26 6.57
CA GLY A 323 0.56 -21.23 7.35
C GLY A 323 0.49 -22.67 6.85
N GLU A 324 -0.62 -23.08 6.23
CA GLU A 324 -0.77 -24.42 5.64
C GLU A 324 0.16 -24.64 4.43
N HIS A 325 0.61 -23.58 3.78
CA HIS A 325 1.64 -23.64 2.74
C HIS A 325 3.07 -23.73 3.30
N ALA A 326 3.26 -23.63 4.63
CA ALA A 326 4.55 -23.60 5.30
C ALA A 326 5.54 -22.58 4.69
N PRO A 327 5.19 -21.27 4.65
CA PRO A 327 6.01 -20.25 4.02
C PRO A 327 7.32 -19.99 4.79
N ASP A 328 8.37 -19.59 4.05
CA ASP A 328 9.63 -19.10 4.61
C ASP A 328 9.52 -17.64 5.06
N LEU A 329 8.61 -16.89 4.45
CA LEU A 329 8.31 -15.50 4.79
C LEU A 329 6.84 -15.19 4.54
N THR A 330 6.19 -14.56 5.52
CA THR A 330 4.82 -14.03 5.40
C THR A 330 4.82 -12.53 5.66
N LEU A 331 4.25 -11.76 4.72
CA LEU A 331 4.00 -10.33 4.87
C LEU A 331 2.50 -10.09 4.79
N ASP A 332 1.90 -9.50 5.82
CA ASP A 332 0.49 -9.12 5.76
C ASP A 332 0.29 -7.61 5.85
N PHE A 333 -0.72 -7.14 5.13
CA PHE A 333 -1.10 -5.74 5.03
C PHE A 333 -2.55 -5.57 5.45
N ALA A 334 -2.80 -4.67 6.37
CA ALA A 334 -4.16 -4.34 6.77
C ALA A 334 -4.31 -2.86 7.15
N THR A 335 -5.43 -2.28 6.77
CA THR A 335 -5.92 -1.02 7.31
C THR A 335 -6.64 -1.31 8.64
N LEU A 336 -5.85 -1.77 9.63
CA LEU A 336 -6.42 -2.52 10.74
C LEU A 336 -6.93 -1.64 11.86
N THR A 337 -6.16 -0.63 12.29
CA THR A 337 -6.52 0.13 13.47
C THR A 337 -6.43 1.65 13.31
N GLY A 338 -7.41 2.36 13.88
CA GLY A 338 -7.27 3.80 14.07
C GLY A 338 -6.16 4.17 15.05
N ALA A 339 -5.84 3.27 15.99
CA ALA A 339 -4.80 3.46 16.99
C ALA A 339 -3.40 3.61 16.39
N ALA A 340 -3.08 2.87 15.32
CA ALA A 340 -1.84 3.02 14.56
C ALA A 340 -1.66 4.46 14.07
N ARG A 341 -2.70 5.02 13.44
CA ARG A 341 -2.71 6.39 12.94
C ARG A 341 -2.62 7.44 14.06
N VAL A 342 -3.27 7.18 15.20
CA VAL A 342 -3.17 8.09 16.37
C VAL A 342 -1.75 8.09 16.93
N ALA A 343 -1.08 6.94 16.94
CA ALA A 343 0.28 6.81 17.46
C ALA A 343 1.35 7.42 16.54
N LEU A 344 1.29 7.14 15.23
CA LEU A 344 2.37 7.43 14.27
C LEU A 344 1.97 8.41 13.15
N GLY A 345 0.72 8.84 13.14
CA GLY A 345 0.18 9.68 12.05
C GLY A 345 -0.18 8.87 10.79
N PRO A 346 -0.62 9.57 9.73
CA PRO A 346 -1.09 8.90 8.51
C PRO A 346 0.03 8.48 7.54
N GLU A 347 1.28 8.89 7.78
CA GLU A 347 2.38 8.75 6.82
C GLU A 347 3.34 7.62 7.16
N LEU A 348 3.39 7.20 8.41
CA LEU A 348 4.36 6.24 8.95
C LEU A 348 3.63 5.00 9.48
N PRO A 349 3.50 3.93 8.68
CA PRO A 349 2.83 2.72 9.12
C PRO A 349 3.66 1.93 10.14
N PRO A 350 3.03 1.41 11.21
CA PRO A 350 3.69 0.48 12.11
C PRO A 350 3.99 -0.85 11.45
N LEU A 351 5.16 -1.39 11.79
CA LEU A 351 5.64 -2.73 11.48
C LEU A 351 5.67 -3.56 12.76
N TYR A 352 5.08 -4.74 12.73
CA TYR A 352 5.12 -5.72 13.80
C TYR A 352 5.77 -7.02 13.33
N THR A 353 6.80 -7.46 14.02
CA THR A 353 7.46 -8.75 13.86
C THR A 353 8.29 -9.04 15.10
N ASP A 354 8.43 -10.31 15.45
CA ASP A 354 9.37 -10.81 16.46
C ASP A 354 10.71 -11.25 15.88
N ASP A 355 10.85 -11.24 14.55
CA ASP A 355 12.13 -11.50 13.86
C ASP A 355 12.93 -10.19 13.74
N GLU A 356 14.05 -10.12 14.48
CA GLU A 356 14.94 -8.96 14.51
C GLU A 356 15.61 -8.69 13.15
N THR A 357 15.96 -9.75 12.43
CA THR A 357 16.60 -9.63 11.11
C THR A 357 15.62 -9.09 10.07
N LEU A 358 14.39 -9.63 10.05
CA LEU A 358 13.34 -9.15 9.16
C LEU A 358 12.99 -7.70 9.45
N ALA A 359 12.90 -7.33 10.75
CA ALA A 359 12.65 -5.94 11.14
C ALA A 359 13.74 -5.00 10.62
N ALA A 360 15.02 -5.37 10.81
CA ALA A 360 16.16 -4.56 10.37
C ALA A 360 16.15 -4.38 8.84
N ASP A 361 15.93 -5.46 8.09
CA ASP A 361 15.91 -5.45 6.63
C ASP A 361 14.76 -4.59 6.07
N LEU A 362 13.55 -4.70 6.63
CA LEU A 362 12.39 -3.89 6.22
C LEU A 362 12.59 -2.40 6.52
N LEU A 363 13.13 -2.07 7.70
CA LEU A 363 13.39 -0.68 8.06
C LEU A 363 14.48 -0.06 7.19
N GLU A 364 15.53 -0.82 6.87
CA GLU A 364 16.61 -0.36 6.00
C GLU A 364 16.12 -0.19 4.56
N ALA A 365 15.41 -1.19 4.03
CA ALA A 365 14.80 -1.11 2.71
C ALA A 365 13.84 0.10 2.62
N GLY A 366 13.00 0.31 3.64
CA GLY A 366 12.08 1.45 3.67
C GLY A 366 12.80 2.81 3.62
N ARG A 367 13.91 2.93 4.35
CA ARG A 367 14.75 4.14 4.32
C ARG A 367 15.37 4.36 2.93
N SER A 368 15.91 3.31 2.34
CA SER A 368 16.63 3.43 1.06
C SER A 368 15.72 3.82 -0.12
N VAL A 369 14.43 3.45 -0.07
CA VAL A 369 13.47 3.77 -1.16
C VAL A 369 12.47 4.89 -0.78
N GLY A 370 12.66 5.55 0.37
CA GLY A 370 11.75 6.60 0.83
C GLY A 370 10.32 6.15 1.07
N ASP A 371 10.14 4.92 1.59
CA ASP A 371 8.85 4.33 1.98
C ASP A 371 8.96 3.82 3.44
N PRO A 372 9.05 4.75 4.41
CA PRO A 372 9.46 4.43 5.77
C PRO A 372 8.42 3.60 6.52
N LEU A 373 8.92 2.78 7.43
CA LEU A 373 8.18 2.00 8.41
C LEU A 373 8.68 2.33 9.81
N TRP A 374 7.85 2.09 10.83
CA TRP A 374 8.26 2.22 12.22
C TRP A 374 7.93 0.95 12.99
N ARG A 375 8.96 0.30 13.56
CA ARG A 375 8.76 -0.92 14.34
C ARG A 375 8.05 -0.61 15.65
N MET A 376 6.96 -1.33 15.92
CA MET A 376 6.20 -1.33 17.15
C MET A 376 6.36 -2.68 17.87
N PRO A 377 6.24 -2.74 19.21
CA PRO A 377 6.47 -3.97 19.97
C PRO A 377 5.26 -4.91 19.92
N LEU A 378 5.51 -6.20 19.79
CA LEU A 378 4.58 -7.28 20.15
C LEU A 378 4.70 -7.55 21.66
N TRP A 379 4.20 -6.60 22.50
CA TRP A 379 4.42 -6.64 23.95
C TRP A 379 3.65 -7.76 24.65
N PRO A 380 4.31 -8.81 25.16
CA PRO A 380 3.63 -10.00 25.70
C PRO A 380 2.71 -9.72 26.87
N GLY A 381 2.99 -8.67 27.66
CA GLY A 381 2.15 -8.26 28.79
C GLY A 381 0.74 -7.83 28.43
N TYR A 382 0.48 -7.54 27.13
CA TYR A 382 -0.86 -7.17 26.65
C TYR A 382 -1.67 -8.33 26.08
N ARG A 383 -1.16 -9.59 26.13
CA ARG A 383 -1.90 -10.76 25.66
C ARG A 383 -3.18 -10.99 26.43
N ALA A 384 -3.18 -10.72 27.74
CA ALA A 384 -4.38 -10.83 28.57
C ALA A 384 -5.56 -9.96 28.08
N ALA A 385 -5.28 -8.86 27.34
CA ALA A 385 -6.31 -7.98 26.81
C ALA A 385 -7.16 -8.62 25.67
N ILE A 386 -6.69 -9.71 25.09
CA ILE A 386 -7.37 -10.45 24.02
C ILE A 386 -7.82 -11.86 24.47
N GLU A 387 -7.70 -12.18 25.74
CA GLU A 387 -8.23 -13.43 26.32
C GLU A 387 -9.73 -13.27 26.62
N SER A 388 -10.48 -14.36 26.54
CA SER A 388 -11.90 -14.43 26.85
C SER A 388 -12.18 -15.44 27.94
N GLU A 389 -13.21 -15.21 28.73
CA GLU A 389 -13.71 -16.22 29.69
C GLU A 389 -14.68 -17.23 29.02
N LEU A 390 -15.17 -16.88 27.80
CA LEU A 390 -16.20 -17.67 27.08
C LEU A 390 -15.67 -18.38 25.84
N ALA A 391 -14.51 -17.93 25.32
CA ALA A 391 -13.88 -18.42 24.09
C ALA A 391 -12.36 -18.46 24.25
N ASP A 392 -11.64 -18.97 23.26
CA ASP A 392 -10.17 -18.98 23.28
C ASP A 392 -9.57 -17.58 23.17
N LEU A 393 -10.25 -16.67 22.48
CA LEU A 393 -9.85 -15.29 22.25
C LEU A 393 -11.07 -14.38 22.19
N ARG A 394 -10.82 -13.06 22.28
CA ARG A 394 -11.79 -12.05 21.91
C ARG A 394 -11.22 -11.09 20.86
N ASN A 395 -12.07 -10.51 20.02
CA ASN A 395 -11.63 -9.67 18.93
C ASN A 395 -11.38 -8.21 19.33
N ASP A 396 -11.73 -7.82 20.54
CA ASP A 396 -11.47 -6.50 21.10
C ASP A 396 -10.74 -6.59 22.45
N SER A 397 -10.32 -5.47 23.02
CA SER A 397 -9.61 -5.43 24.29
C SER A 397 -10.52 -5.09 25.49
N ALA A 398 -11.74 -5.54 25.49
CA ALA A 398 -12.76 -5.47 26.53
C ALA A 398 -12.54 -4.46 27.67
N GLY A 399 -13.05 -3.26 27.54
CA GLY A 399 -12.98 -2.24 28.59
C GLY A 399 -11.59 -1.64 28.85
N TRP A 400 -10.55 -2.13 28.18
CA TRP A 400 -9.18 -1.60 28.20
C TRP A 400 -8.83 -0.99 26.84
N ALA A 401 -9.30 0.23 26.58
CA ALA A 401 -9.12 0.93 25.31
C ALA A 401 -7.72 1.52 25.14
N GLN A 402 -6.68 0.71 25.41
CA GLN A 402 -5.28 1.07 25.33
C GLN A 402 -4.56 0.21 24.28
N ALA A 403 -3.45 0.72 23.73
CA ALA A 403 -2.54 0.00 22.84
C ALA A 403 -3.23 -0.77 21.69
N GLY A 404 -4.32 -0.22 21.10
CA GLY A 404 -5.19 -0.94 20.19
C GLY A 404 -4.50 -1.53 18.96
N SER A 405 -3.43 -0.88 18.43
CA SER A 405 -2.65 -1.45 17.32
C SER A 405 -1.78 -2.64 17.79
N VAL A 406 -1.21 -2.58 19.01
CA VAL A 406 -0.41 -3.66 19.58
C VAL A 406 -1.27 -4.89 19.89
N THR A 407 -2.45 -4.69 20.52
CA THR A 407 -3.38 -5.78 20.83
C THR A 407 -3.93 -6.44 19.57
N ALA A 408 -4.18 -5.65 18.50
CA ALA A 408 -4.56 -6.19 17.20
C ALA A 408 -3.45 -7.04 16.58
N ALA A 409 -2.21 -6.59 16.62
CA ALA A 409 -1.07 -7.35 16.12
C ALA A 409 -0.83 -8.65 16.95
N LEU A 410 -1.01 -8.60 18.28
CA LEU A 410 -0.96 -9.78 19.15
C LEU A 410 -2.09 -10.78 18.85
N PHE A 411 -3.28 -10.30 18.49
CA PHE A 411 -4.35 -11.16 18.01
C PHE A 411 -3.93 -11.88 16.72
N LEU A 412 -3.41 -11.13 15.72
CA LEU A 412 -2.95 -11.73 14.46
C LEU A 412 -1.81 -12.72 14.67
N GLN A 413 -0.89 -12.48 15.61
CA GLN A 413 0.20 -13.39 15.95
C GLN A 413 -0.30 -14.78 16.34
N ARG A 414 -1.52 -14.91 16.91
CA ARG A 414 -2.12 -16.21 17.24
C ARG A 414 -2.47 -17.04 16.00
N PHE A 415 -2.63 -16.40 14.85
CA PHE A 415 -3.02 -17.00 13.58
C PHE A 415 -1.90 -17.00 12.55
N ALA A 416 -0.85 -16.21 12.78
CA ALA A 416 0.32 -16.15 11.91
C ALA A 416 0.95 -17.55 11.72
N PRO A 417 1.57 -17.81 10.56
CA PRO A 417 2.33 -19.02 10.31
C PRO A 417 3.37 -19.27 11.40
N THR A 418 3.56 -20.55 11.75
CA THR A 418 4.59 -20.98 12.71
C THR A 418 5.90 -21.35 12.03
N THR A 419 5.92 -21.35 10.69
CA THR A 419 7.10 -21.56 9.85
C THR A 419 7.61 -20.22 9.34
N GLY A 420 8.92 -20.10 9.14
CA GLY A 420 9.55 -18.91 8.63
C GLY A 420 9.33 -17.66 9.48
N SER A 421 9.48 -16.52 8.86
CA SER A 421 9.30 -15.19 9.49
C SER A 421 7.95 -14.58 9.10
N TRP A 422 7.35 -13.83 10.03
CA TRP A 422 6.11 -13.10 9.80
C TRP A 422 6.28 -11.62 10.13
N ALA A 423 5.71 -10.76 9.28
CA ALA A 423 5.60 -9.33 9.55
C ALA A 423 4.21 -8.80 9.16
N HIS A 424 3.64 -7.98 10.04
CA HIS A 424 2.38 -7.28 9.86
C HIS A 424 2.61 -5.78 9.68
N MET A 425 2.00 -5.19 8.64
CA MET A 425 1.98 -3.76 8.39
C MET A 425 0.55 -3.23 8.60
N ASP A 426 0.34 -2.43 9.68
CA ASP A 426 -0.93 -1.75 9.95
C ASP A 426 -0.95 -0.42 9.20
N ILE A 427 -1.25 -0.49 7.90
CA ILE A 427 -1.20 0.66 6.99
C ILE A 427 -2.44 1.54 7.11
N PHE A 428 -2.30 2.84 6.87
CA PHE A 428 -3.45 3.71 6.74
C PHE A 428 -4.04 3.73 5.33
N ALA A 429 -3.19 3.52 4.32
CA ALA A 429 -3.53 3.47 2.90
C ALA A 429 -4.26 4.73 2.37
N TRP A 430 -4.21 5.83 3.11
CA TRP A 430 -4.91 7.07 2.75
C TRP A 430 -4.08 8.30 3.09
N ASN A 431 -3.98 9.24 2.16
CA ASN A 431 -3.44 10.56 2.41
C ASN A 431 -4.59 11.54 2.71
N PRO A 432 -4.74 11.98 3.98
CA PRO A 432 -5.93 12.73 4.41
C PRO A 432 -5.95 14.20 3.95
N ARG A 433 -4.83 14.72 3.46
CA ARG A 433 -4.70 16.10 2.95
C ARG A 433 -3.64 16.18 1.88
N ALA A 434 -3.91 16.98 0.86
CA ALA A 434 -2.95 17.22 -0.21
C ALA A 434 -1.69 17.92 0.32
N ARG A 435 -0.53 17.45 -0.16
CA ARG A 435 0.80 18.08 -0.01
C ARG A 435 1.58 17.89 -1.31
N PRO A 436 2.63 18.67 -1.57
CA PRO A 436 3.37 18.59 -2.83
C PRO A 436 3.77 17.15 -3.20
N GLY A 437 3.28 16.64 -4.32
CA GLY A 437 3.52 15.27 -4.79
C GLY A 437 2.68 14.18 -4.12
N TRP A 438 1.90 14.50 -3.09
CA TRP A 438 0.99 13.58 -2.40
C TRP A 438 -0.43 14.17 -2.39
N PRO A 439 -1.25 13.94 -3.42
CA PRO A 439 -2.63 14.37 -3.43
C PRO A 439 -3.43 13.66 -2.32
N GLU A 440 -4.53 14.27 -1.88
CA GLU A 440 -5.50 13.58 -1.04
C GLU A 440 -6.04 12.36 -1.78
N GLY A 441 -6.16 11.23 -1.09
CA GLY A 441 -6.65 9.99 -1.67
C GLY A 441 -5.83 8.76 -1.27
N GLY A 442 -6.01 7.67 -2.03
CA GLY A 442 -5.30 6.42 -1.84
C GLY A 442 -3.79 6.58 -1.90
N GLU A 443 -3.09 5.91 -0.97
CA GLU A 443 -1.63 5.93 -0.92
C GLU A 443 -1.07 4.51 -0.75
N ALA A 444 0.03 4.24 -1.47
CA ALA A 444 0.79 3.02 -1.33
C ALA A 444 1.85 3.20 -0.24
N GLN A 445 1.73 2.45 0.84
CA GLN A 445 2.62 2.50 2.02
C GLN A 445 3.26 1.14 2.25
N ALA A 446 4.54 1.10 2.61
CA ALA A 446 5.32 -0.12 2.82
C ALA A 446 5.51 -1.01 1.57
N LEU A 447 4.85 -0.72 0.45
CA LEU A 447 4.90 -1.54 -0.76
C LEU A 447 6.31 -1.55 -1.38
N ARG A 448 6.93 -0.37 -1.53
CA ARG A 448 8.29 -0.25 -2.07
C ARG A 448 9.33 -0.80 -1.10
N ALA A 449 9.13 -0.57 0.20
CA ALA A 449 9.97 -1.13 1.26
C ALA A 449 9.99 -2.65 1.21
N CYS A 450 8.82 -3.28 1.15
CA CYS A 450 8.69 -4.74 1.05
C CYS A 450 9.29 -5.27 -0.25
N PHE A 451 9.05 -4.61 -1.40
CA PHE A 451 9.63 -5.03 -2.66
C PHE A 451 11.16 -4.94 -2.65
N GLU A 452 11.73 -3.85 -2.15
CA GLU A 452 13.18 -3.69 -2.06
C GLU A 452 13.82 -4.74 -1.14
N MET A 453 13.19 -5.03 0.00
CA MET A 453 13.64 -6.10 0.89
C MET A 453 13.58 -7.46 0.21
N LEU A 454 12.47 -7.78 -0.49
CA LEU A 454 12.33 -9.04 -1.23
C LEU A 454 13.37 -9.16 -2.35
N LYS A 455 13.61 -8.07 -3.08
CA LYS A 455 14.64 -8.02 -4.12
C LYS A 455 16.03 -8.28 -3.55
N ARG A 456 16.39 -7.68 -2.42
CA ARG A 456 17.70 -7.93 -1.77
C ARG A 456 17.88 -9.36 -1.28
N ARG A 457 16.80 -10.02 -0.88
CA ARG A 457 16.83 -11.39 -0.37
C ARG A 457 16.79 -12.47 -1.46
N PHE A 458 16.10 -12.19 -2.59
CA PHE A 458 15.66 -13.22 -3.53
C PHE A 458 15.89 -12.87 -5.02
N ALA A 459 16.66 -11.83 -5.33
CA ALA A 459 17.02 -11.51 -6.72
C ALA A 459 18.10 -12.45 -7.26
#